data_67254244f97fe4d7e1c9c5e583896d55
#
_entry.id   67254244f97fe4d7e1c9c5e583896d55
#
_cell.length_a   1.000
_cell.length_b   1.000
_cell.length_c   1.000
_cell.angle_alpha   90.00
_cell.angle_beta   90.00
_cell.angle_gamma   90.00
#
_symmetry.space_group_name_H-M   'P 1'
#
loop_
_entity.id
_entity.type
_entity.pdbx_description
1 polymer ?
#
loop_
_entity_poly.entity_id
_entity_poly.type
_entity_poly.pdbx_seq_one_letter_code
_entity_poly.pdbx_strand_id
1 'polypeptide(L)'
;MEVSNGSGLMANHDTVDLNGRVMHEVYQMAQDHGLVFVIDIGRPGNNCYQVDALAKVVQAYPQMKFVVCHLTAPQHNQMELLEKNLQQLNYPNVYFDIASLPNNTKQPYPFTEAQSYVRRAMDILGKDKILWGSDFPAAMNYCSYREAYAYLEDSKLFTQEEKEHLFYHNARLVFSL
;
A
#
# COMPACT_ATOMS: atom_id res chain seq x y z
N MET A 1 -5.60 -6.88 -6.32
CA MET A 1 -5.95 -8.23 -5.82
C MET A 1 -5.90 -8.21 -4.30
N GLU A 2 -6.95 -8.61 -3.65
CA GLU A 2 -7.00 -8.74 -2.19
C GLU A 2 -6.75 -10.20 -1.80
N VAL A 3 -5.81 -10.44 -0.87
CA VAL A 3 -5.42 -11.79 -0.41
C VAL A 3 -5.93 -12.07 1.00
N SER A 4 -6.56 -11.07 1.66
CA SER A 4 -6.99 -11.15 3.06
C SER A 4 -7.86 -12.37 3.38
N ASN A 5 -7.87 -12.76 4.68
CA ASN A 5 -8.67 -13.90 5.16
C ASN A 5 -10.17 -13.59 5.25
N GLY A 6 -10.55 -12.32 5.29
CA GLY A 6 -11.96 -11.92 5.49
C GLY A 6 -12.77 -11.82 4.20
N SER A 7 -12.22 -11.22 3.18
CA SER A 7 -12.90 -10.89 1.90
C SER A 7 -12.08 -11.23 0.66
N GLY A 8 -10.78 -11.49 0.81
CA GLY A 8 -9.87 -11.78 -0.29
C GLY A 8 -9.79 -13.27 -0.65
N LEU A 9 -8.74 -13.64 -1.37
CA LEU A 9 -8.54 -15.02 -1.84
C LEU A 9 -8.51 -16.04 -0.70
N MET A 10 -7.94 -15.70 0.46
CA MET A 10 -7.89 -16.60 1.60
C MET A 10 -9.22 -16.74 2.36
N ALA A 11 -10.26 -15.99 2.01
CA ALA A 11 -11.60 -16.23 2.51
C ALA A 11 -12.19 -17.57 1.99
N ASN A 12 -11.76 -17.98 0.79
CA ASN A 12 -12.25 -19.18 0.13
C ASN A 12 -11.17 -20.27 -0.06
N HIS A 13 -9.92 -19.96 0.25
CA HIS A 13 -8.78 -20.85 0.13
C HIS A 13 -7.95 -20.79 1.40
N ASP A 14 -7.64 -21.94 1.99
CA ASP A 14 -6.91 -22.02 3.26
C ASP A 14 -5.53 -21.37 3.20
N THR A 15 -4.88 -21.44 2.04
CA THR A 15 -3.56 -20.82 1.81
C THR A 15 -3.42 -20.34 0.38
N VAL A 16 -2.90 -19.11 0.23
CA VAL A 16 -2.42 -18.57 -1.04
C VAL A 16 -0.94 -18.22 -0.85
N ASP A 17 -0.05 -18.95 -1.51
CA ASP A 17 1.37 -18.61 -1.54
C ASP A 17 1.61 -17.58 -2.64
N LEU A 18 1.95 -16.35 -2.26
CA LEU A 18 2.20 -15.26 -3.23
C LEU A 18 3.38 -15.57 -4.16
N ASN A 19 4.33 -16.39 -3.72
CA ASN A 19 5.44 -16.84 -4.55
C ASN A 19 5.21 -18.26 -5.11
N GLY A 20 3.98 -18.76 -5.05
CA GLY A 20 3.60 -20.09 -5.54
C GLY A 20 3.36 -20.12 -7.05
N ARG A 21 3.41 -21.33 -7.63
CA ARG A 21 3.28 -21.53 -9.08
C ARG A 21 2.03 -20.89 -9.68
N VAL A 22 0.88 -21.05 -9.05
CA VAL A 22 -0.40 -20.49 -9.55
C VAL A 22 -0.35 -18.97 -9.61
N MET A 23 0.24 -18.34 -8.60
CA MET A 23 0.39 -16.89 -8.57
C MET A 23 1.38 -16.40 -9.64
N HIS A 24 2.43 -17.14 -9.93
CA HIS A 24 3.34 -16.81 -11.03
C HIS A 24 2.64 -16.84 -12.40
N GLU A 25 1.68 -17.73 -12.62
CA GLU A 25 0.85 -17.74 -13.84
C GLU A 25 0.00 -16.46 -13.94
N VAL A 26 -0.56 -15.96 -12.80
CA VAL A 26 -1.31 -14.69 -12.74
C VAL A 26 -0.39 -13.50 -13.00
N TYR A 27 0.80 -13.46 -12.38
CA TYR A 27 1.74 -12.34 -12.60
C TYR A 27 2.23 -12.30 -14.05
N GLN A 28 2.53 -13.46 -14.64
CA GLN A 28 2.93 -13.52 -16.04
C GLN A 28 1.83 -12.98 -16.96
N MET A 29 0.58 -13.38 -16.73
CA MET A 29 -0.56 -12.86 -17.48
C MET A 29 -0.70 -11.34 -17.31
N ALA A 30 -0.57 -10.82 -16.09
CA ALA A 30 -0.64 -9.39 -15.84
C ALA A 30 0.49 -8.63 -16.56
N GLN A 31 1.71 -9.17 -16.55
CA GLN A 31 2.86 -8.57 -17.24
C GLN A 31 2.67 -8.58 -18.75
N ASP A 32 2.22 -9.70 -19.34
CA ASP A 32 1.99 -9.85 -20.79
C ASP A 32 0.93 -8.86 -21.32
N HIS A 33 0.02 -8.45 -20.45
CA HIS A 33 -1.02 -7.46 -20.78
C HIS A 33 -0.67 -6.03 -20.32
N GLY A 34 0.53 -5.79 -19.80
CA GLY A 34 0.97 -4.46 -19.34
C GLY A 34 0.16 -3.91 -18.16
N LEU A 35 -0.40 -4.79 -17.32
CA LEU A 35 -1.24 -4.38 -16.20
C LEU A 35 -0.41 -3.92 -15.00
N VAL A 36 -0.94 -2.94 -14.26
CA VAL A 36 -0.46 -2.59 -12.93
C VAL A 36 -1.04 -3.56 -11.92
N PHE A 37 -0.21 -4.15 -11.09
CA PHE A 37 -0.63 -5.14 -10.10
C PHE A 37 -0.84 -4.48 -8.73
N VAL A 38 -2.08 -4.14 -8.40
CA VAL A 38 -2.46 -3.59 -7.09
C VAL A 38 -2.76 -4.75 -6.14
N ILE A 39 -2.03 -4.83 -5.01
CA ILE A 39 -2.12 -5.97 -4.08
C ILE A 39 -2.32 -5.53 -2.64
N ASP A 40 -3.37 -6.06 -2.00
CA ASP A 40 -3.57 -6.04 -0.56
C ASP A 40 -3.19 -7.40 0.04
N ILE A 41 -2.19 -7.40 0.92
CA ILE A 41 -1.68 -8.57 1.63
C ILE A 41 -2.24 -8.71 3.05
N GLY A 42 -3.23 -7.89 3.41
CA GLY A 42 -3.83 -7.89 4.74
C GLY A 42 -2.96 -7.23 5.81
N ARG A 43 -3.15 -7.64 7.06
CA ARG A 43 -2.54 -7.02 8.25
C ARG A 43 -1.41 -7.88 8.82
N PRO A 44 -0.43 -7.25 9.51
CA PRO A 44 0.56 -7.97 10.29
C PRO A 44 -0.08 -9.00 11.23
N GLY A 45 0.48 -10.21 11.24
CA GLY A 45 -0.03 -11.33 12.03
C GLY A 45 -1.03 -12.24 11.31
N ASN A 46 -1.54 -11.86 10.13
CA ASN A 46 -2.40 -12.72 9.31
C ASN A 46 -1.56 -13.64 8.41
N ASN A 47 -2.07 -14.84 8.08
CA ASN A 47 -1.39 -15.78 7.17
C ASN A 47 -1.17 -15.19 5.75
N CYS A 48 -2.02 -14.26 5.33
CA CYS A 48 -1.90 -13.56 4.06
C CYS A 48 -0.78 -12.50 4.05
N TYR A 49 -0.22 -12.15 5.19
CA TYR A 49 0.82 -11.12 5.34
C TYR A 49 2.19 -11.66 4.93
N GLN A 50 2.43 -11.73 3.63
CA GLN A 50 3.58 -12.43 3.04
C GLN A 50 4.58 -11.45 2.40
N VAL A 51 5.14 -10.52 3.19
CA VAL A 51 6.08 -9.50 2.70
C VAL A 51 7.32 -10.15 2.05
N ASP A 52 7.87 -11.22 2.66
CA ASP A 52 9.05 -11.92 2.13
C ASP A 52 8.77 -12.60 0.76
N ALA A 53 7.59 -13.17 0.60
CA ALA A 53 7.17 -13.76 -0.67
C ALA A 53 6.96 -12.67 -1.73
N LEU A 54 6.29 -11.56 -1.36
CA LEU A 54 6.08 -10.43 -2.25
C LEU A 54 7.41 -9.81 -2.71
N ALA A 55 8.41 -9.69 -1.83
CA ALA A 55 9.74 -9.19 -2.20
C ALA A 55 10.41 -10.05 -3.28
N LYS A 56 10.24 -11.37 -3.25
CA LYS A 56 10.72 -12.27 -4.31
C LYS A 56 9.96 -12.08 -5.62
N VAL A 57 8.64 -11.91 -5.53
CA VAL A 57 7.78 -11.69 -6.70
C VAL A 57 8.14 -10.40 -7.43
N VAL A 58 8.26 -9.28 -6.73
CA VAL A 58 8.55 -7.99 -7.39
C VAL A 58 9.92 -7.98 -8.07
N GLN A 59 10.88 -8.75 -7.56
CA GLN A 59 12.19 -8.97 -8.21
C GLN A 59 12.08 -9.85 -9.47
N ALA A 60 11.21 -10.86 -9.45
CA ALA A 60 11.01 -11.76 -10.59
C ALA A 60 10.29 -11.07 -11.77
N TYR A 61 9.53 -10.00 -11.51
CA TYR A 61 8.77 -9.26 -12.52
C TYR A 61 9.15 -7.78 -12.58
N PRO A 62 10.40 -7.43 -12.92
CA PRO A 62 10.90 -6.05 -12.86
C PRO A 62 10.22 -5.10 -13.87
N GLN A 63 9.57 -5.62 -14.92
CA GLN A 63 8.86 -4.83 -15.93
C GLN A 63 7.42 -4.48 -15.49
N MET A 64 6.87 -5.18 -14.51
CA MET A 64 5.52 -4.96 -14.02
C MET A 64 5.54 -3.98 -12.85
N LYS A 65 4.62 -3.01 -12.85
CA LYS A 65 4.43 -2.11 -11.70
C LYS A 65 3.56 -2.78 -10.65
N PHE A 66 4.00 -2.72 -9.40
CA PHE A 66 3.24 -3.17 -8.24
C PHE A 66 2.83 -1.98 -7.38
N VAL A 67 1.57 -1.95 -6.94
CA VAL A 67 1.09 -1.04 -5.91
C VAL A 67 0.71 -1.86 -4.68
N VAL A 68 1.46 -1.71 -3.59
CA VAL A 68 1.19 -2.41 -2.33
C VAL A 68 0.24 -1.56 -1.49
N CYS A 69 -0.91 -2.11 -1.14
CA CYS A 69 -1.96 -1.38 -0.45
C CYS A 69 -1.59 -1.04 0.99
N HIS A 70 -2.09 0.12 1.46
CA HIS A 70 -2.12 0.52 2.87
C HIS A 70 -0.74 0.63 3.53
N LEU A 71 0.35 0.92 2.77
CA LEU A 71 1.73 0.87 3.29
C LEU A 71 2.06 -0.44 4.03
N THR A 72 1.58 -1.59 3.54
CA THR A 72 1.63 -2.88 4.25
C THR A 72 0.81 -2.92 5.55
N ALA A 73 -0.19 -2.06 5.70
CA ALA A 73 -1.16 -1.99 6.79
C ALA A 73 -0.56 -1.93 8.22
N PRO A 74 0.41 -1.03 8.51
CA PRO A 74 0.95 -0.88 9.86
C PRO A 74 -0.16 -0.47 10.82
N GLN A 75 -0.18 -1.12 11.99
CA GLN A 75 -1.11 -0.81 13.07
C GLN A 75 -0.51 0.26 14.01
N HIS A 76 -1.25 0.63 15.06
CA HIS A 76 -0.76 1.54 16.10
C HIS A 76 0.59 1.07 16.69
N ASN A 77 1.54 1.99 16.84
CA ASN A 77 2.91 1.76 17.37
C ASN A 77 3.75 0.75 16.55
N GLN A 78 3.56 0.67 15.23
CA GLN A 78 4.32 -0.26 14.38
C GLN A 78 5.30 0.44 13.41
N MET A 79 5.88 1.58 13.79
CA MET A 79 6.83 2.30 12.93
C MET A 79 8.03 1.43 12.52
N GLU A 80 8.64 0.70 13.42
CA GLU A 80 9.79 -0.17 13.12
C GLU A 80 9.43 -1.27 12.11
N LEU A 81 8.24 -1.86 12.23
CA LEU A 81 7.76 -2.85 11.27
C LEU A 81 7.52 -2.23 9.90
N LEU A 82 6.91 -1.03 9.86
CA LEU A 82 6.74 -0.28 8.62
C LEU A 82 8.07 -0.03 7.94
N GLU A 83 9.06 0.51 8.65
CA GLU A 83 10.40 0.79 8.12
C GLU A 83 11.05 -0.45 7.53
N LYS A 84 11.02 -1.57 8.26
CA LYS A 84 11.53 -2.85 7.79
C LYS A 84 10.89 -3.27 6.47
N ASN A 85 9.55 -3.22 6.39
CA ASN A 85 8.82 -3.63 5.20
C ASN A 85 9.09 -2.72 4.01
N LEU A 86 9.12 -1.40 4.24
CA LEU A 86 9.42 -0.44 3.18
C LEU A 86 10.83 -0.63 2.62
N GLN A 87 11.82 -0.86 3.49
CA GLN A 87 13.20 -1.17 3.05
C GLN A 87 13.26 -2.47 2.26
N GLN A 88 12.54 -3.50 2.69
CA GLN A 88 12.50 -4.80 2.03
C GLN A 88 11.82 -4.77 0.67
N LEU A 89 10.82 -3.89 0.50
CA LEU A 89 10.06 -3.72 -0.74
C LEU A 89 10.50 -2.50 -1.57
N ASN A 90 11.63 -1.88 -1.24
CA ASN A 90 12.14 -0.71 -1.97
C ASN A 90 12.77 -1.11 -3.31
N TYR A 91 11.92 -1.44 -4.29
CA TYR A 91 12.33 -1.74 -5.67
C TYR A 91 11.83 -0.66 -6.64
N PRO A 92 12.51 -0.46 -7.79
CA PRO A 92 12.12 0.56 -8.77
C PRO A 92 10.68 0.44 -9.27
N ASN A 93 10.17 -0.78 -9.36
CA ASN A 93 8.84 -1.13 -9.86
C ASN A 93 7.76 -1.22 -8.78
N VAL A 94 8.08 -0.92 -7.51
CA VAL A 94 7.14 -0.97 -6.39
C VAL A 94 6.73 0.43 -5.97
N TYR A 95 5.44 0.60 -5.75
CA TYR A 95 4.74 1.78 -5.25
C TYR A 95 3.85 1.37 -4.08
N PHE A 96 3.39 2.34 -3.31
CA PHE A 96 2.52 2.08 -2.15
C PHE A 96 1.35 3.04 -2.14
N ASP A 97 0.16 2.56 -1.83
CA ASP A 97 -0.93 3.46 -1.44
C ASP A 97 -1.03 3.60 0.09
N ILE A 98 -1.69 4.67 0.51
CA ILE A 98 -1.86 5.02 1.91
C ILE A 98 -3.31 4.90 2.38
N ALA A 99 -4.13 4.23 1.59
CA ALA A 99 -5.53 4.02 1.96
C ALA A 99 -5.64 3.36 3.35
N SER A 100 -6.73 3.60 4.04
CA SER A 100 -7.04 3.02 5.36
C SER A 100 -6.06 3.29 6.50
N LEU A 101 -5.02 4.11 6.37
CA LEU A 101 -4.11 4.38 7.49
C LEU A 101 -4.80 4.94 8.73
N PRO A 102 -5.78 5.88 8.65
CA PRO A 102 -6.57 6.28 9.80
C PRO A 102 -7.25 5.12 10.54
N ASN A 103 -7.80 4.17 9.78
CA ASN A 103 -8.39 2.95 10.33
C ASN A 103 -7.35 2.05 11.00
N ASN A 104 -6.19 1.90 10.40
CA ASN A 104 -5.15 1.01 10.91
C ASN A 104 -4.56 1.53 12.23
N THR A 105 -4.30 2.84 12.33
CA THR A 105 -3.76 3.47 13.53
C THR A 105 -4.81 3.69 14.62
N LYS A 106 -6.11 3.76 14.26
CA LYS A 106 -7.24 3.97 15.18
C LYS A 106 -7.10 5.20 16.09
N GLN A 107 -6.41 6.23 15.62
CA GLN A 107 -6.28 7.48 16.33
C GLN A 107 -7.36 8.48 15.89
N PRO A 108 -7.74 9.43 16.77
CA PRO A 108 -8.65 10.49 16.38
C PRO A 108 -8.01 11.43 15.33
N TYR A 109 -8.86 12.13 14.58
CA TYR A 109 -8.41 13.21 13.70
C TYR A 109 -7.56 14.22 14.50
N PRO A 110 -6.44 14.73 13.98
CA PRO A 110 -5.98 14.65 12.60
C PRO A 110 -5.07 13.45 12.27
N PHE A 111 -5.20 12.31 12.93
CA PHE A 111 -4.48 11.06 12.62
C PHE A 111 -2.95 11.22 12.59
N THR A 112 -2.38 11.80 13.66
CA THR A 112 -0.96 12.22 13.70
C THR A 112 0.01 11.07 13.44
N GLU A 113 -0.29 9.85 13.90
CA GLU A 113 0.53 8.68 13.64
C GLU A 113 0.47 8.26 12.17
N ALA A 114 -0.72 8.30 11.55
CA ALA A 114 -0.84 8.03 10.12
C ALA A 114 -0.03 9.05 9.28
N GLN A 115 -0.05 10.34 9.67
CA GLN A 115 0.81 11.36 9.04
C GLN A 115 2.31 11.01 9.20
N SER A 116 2.72 10.56 10.39
CA SER A 116 4.11 10.17 10.66
C SER A 116 4.53 8.95 9.82
N TYR A 117 3.63 8.00 9.60
CA TYR A 117 3.88 6.84 8.73
C TYR A 117 4.07 7.26 7.28
N VAL A 118 3.23 8.15 6.77
CA VAL A 118 3.38 8.69 5.40
C VAL A 118 4.68 9.48 5.26
N ARG A 119 5.01 10.34 6.25
CA ARG A 119 6.28 11.09 6.25
C ARG A 119 7.46 10.12 6.21
N ARG A 120 7.46 9.12 7.07
CA ARG A 120 8.56 8.13 7.11
C ARG A 120 8.68 7.33 5.83
N ALA A 121 7.55 6.97 5.21
CA ALA A 121 7.56 6.30 3.92
C ALA A 121 8.19 7.17 2.82
N MET A 122 7.86 8.46 2.76
CA MET A 122 8.49 9.38 1.81
C MET A 122 9.99 9.58 2.08
N ASP A 123 10.42 9.57 3.35
CA ASP A 123 11.85 9.67 3.70
C ASP A 123 12.67 8.45 3.25
N ILE A 124 12.07 7.25 3.26
CA ILE A 124 12.73 6.00 2.85
C ILE A 124 12.67 5.80 1.34
N LEU A 125 11.52 6.04 0.73
CA LEU A 125 11.23 5.64 -0.66
C LEU A 125 11.32 6.80 -1.66
N GLY A 126 11.22 8.04 -1.17
CA GLY A 126 11.01 9.24 -1.99
C GLY A 126 9.52 9.52 -2.26
N LYS A 127 9.23 10.79 -2.58
CA LYS A 127 7.87 11.27 -2.83
C LYS A 127 7.17 10.61 -4.02
N ASP A 128 7.95 10.09 -4.97
CA ASP A 128 7.45 9.53 -6.24
C ASP A 128 6.88 8.10 -6.10
N LYS A 129 6.93 7.52 -4.90
CA LYS A 129 6.54 6.14 -4.64
C LYS A 129 5.22 5.98 -3.90
N ILE A 130 4.64 7.06 -3.39
CA ILE A 130 3.48 7.01 -2.52
C ILE A 130 2.26 7.60 -3.23
N LEU A 131 1.15 6.85 -3.24
CA LEU A 131 -0.13 7.24 -3.84
C LEU A 131 -1.17 7.43 -2.75
N TRP A 132 -2.04 8.42 -2.92
CA TRP A 132 -3.24 8.52 -2.11
C TRP A 132 -4.31 7.54 -2.57
N GLY A 133 -5.05 6.97 -1.62
CA GLY A 133 -6.24 6.16 -1.81
C GLY A 133 -7.18 6.33 -0.62
N SER A 134 -8.49 6.14 -0.83
CA SER A 134 -9.49 6.31 0.23
C SER A 134 -9.89 5.03 0.94
N ASP A 135 -9.76 3.88 0.28
CA ASP A 135 -10.38 2.61 0.71
C ASP A 135 -11.91 2.76 0.92
N PHE A 136 -12.54 3.58 0.06
CA PHE A 136 -14.01 3.74 0.08
C PHE A 136 -14.68 2.43 -0.41
N PRO A 137 -15.77 1.97 0.24
CA PRO A 137 -16.48 2.59 1.38
C PRO A 137 -15.98 2.18 2.76
N ALA A 138 -15.03 1.24 2.88
CA ALA A 138 -14.60 0.65 4.15
C ALA A 138 -14.06 1.70 5.13
N ALA A 139 -13.28 2.66 4.66
CA ALA A 139 -12.72 3.75 5.48
C ALA A 139 -13.80 4.62 6.15
N MET A 140 -15.00 4.70 5.58
CA MET A 140 -16.11 5.52 6.13
C MET A 140 -16.66 4.99 7.45
N ASN A 141 -16.28 3.80 7.87
CA ASN A 141 -16.57 3.29 9.22
C ASN A 141 -15.73 3.99 10.31
N TYR A 142 -14.67 4.72 9.93
CA TYR A 142 -13.68 5.30 10.87
C TYR A 142 -13.53 6.80 10.72
N CYS A 143 -13.74 7.35 9.53
CA CYS A 143 -13.64 8.78 9.27
C CYS A 143 -14.54 9.17 8.10
N SER A 144 -14.87 10.46 8.00
CA SER A 144 -15.55 10.99 6.83
C SER A 144 -14.62 10.98 5.61
N TYR A 145 -15.20 10.99 4.40
CA TYR A 145 -14.40 11.08 3.16
C TYR A 145 -13.49 12.31 3.14
N ARG A 146 -13.95 13.43 3.70
CA ARG A 146 -13.13 14.65 3.83
C ARG A 146 -11.93 14.40 4.74
N GLU A 147 -12.11 13.81 5.90
CA GLU A 147 -11.02 13.52 6.83
C GLU A 147 -10.01 12.55 6.22
N ALA A 148 -10.46 11.61 5.34
CA ALA A 148 -9.59 10.65 4.67
C ALA A 148 -8.53 11.27 3.75
N TYR A 149 -8.68 12.54 3.35
CA TYR A 149 -7.64 13.27 2.61
C TYR A 149 -7.14 14.53 3.34
N ALA A 150 -8.02 15.24 4.06
CA ALA A 150 -7.68 16.51 4.69
C ALA A 150 -6.55 16.39 5.72
N TYR A 151 -6.42 15.25 6.40
CA TYR A 151 -5.34 15.04 7.37
C TYR A 151 -3.93 15.13 6.75
N LEU A 152 -3.79 14.93 5.45
CA LEU A 152 -2.54 15.12 4.71
C LEU A 152 -2.51 16.46 3.98
N GLU A 153 -3.64 16.86 3.40
CA GLU A 153 -3.77 18.13 2.68
C GLU A 153 -3.45 19.32 3.59
N ASP A 154 -3.99 19.32 4.82
CA ASP A 154 -3.81 20.37 5.81
C ASP A 154 -2.50 20.22 6.63
N SER A 155 -1.82 19.10 6.51
CA SER A 155 -0.59 18.80 7.27
C SER A 155 0.57 19.70 6.88
N LYS A 156 1.32 20.16 7.88
CA LYS A 156 2.57 20.91 7.71
C LYS A 156 3.80 20.01 7.57
N LEU A 157 3.65 18.71 7.67
CA LEU A 157 4.75 17.75 7.51
C LEU A 157 5.15 17.55 6.04
N PHE A 158 4.32 17.99 5.10
CA PHE A 158 4.52 17.79 3.68
C PHE A 158 4.58 19.12 2.94
N THR A 159 5.54 19.23 2.02
CA THR A 159 5.62 20.36 1.09
C THR A 159 4.48 20.31 0.08
N GLN A 160 4.23 21.41 -0.60
CA GLN A 160 3.23 21.47 -1.67
C GLN A 160 3.54 20.47 -2.79
N GLU A 161 4.80 20.35 -3.17
CA GLU A 161 5.27 19.39 -4.19
C GLU A 161 5.01 17.94 -3.77
N GLU A 162 5.29 17.57 -2.51
CA GLU A 162 5.01 16.22 -2.00
C GLU A 162 3.52 15.90 -2.02
N LYS A 163 2.66 16.87 -1.70
CA LYS A 163 1.20 16.71 -1.77
C LYS A 163 0.72 16.51 -3.22
N GLU A 164 1.25 17.27 -4.17
CA GLU A 164 0.92 17.12 -5.60
C GLU A 164 1.33 15.74 -6.13
N HIS A 165 2.50 15.23 -5.74
CA HIS A 165 2.91 13.87 -6.04
C HIS A 165 1.96 12.84 -5.44
N LEU A 166 1.67 12.95 -4.15
CA LEU A 166 0.82 12.03 -3.41
C LEU A 166 -0.61 11.94 -3.99
N PHE A 167 -1.23 13.10 -4.25
CA PHE A 167 -2.63 13.15 -4.67
C PHE A 167 -2.87 13.05 -6.18
N TYR A 168 -1.83 13.24 -7.00
CA TYR A 168 -2.04 13.36 -8.44
C TYR A 168 -0.94 12.75 -9.30
N HIS A 169 0.31 13.25 -9.21
CA HIS A 169 1.34 12.89 -10.18
C HIS A 169 1.70 11.42 -10.19
N ASN A 170 1.81 10.80 -9.00
CA ASN A 170 2.19 9.40 -8.89
C ASN A 170 1.13 8.46 -9.46
N ALA A 171 -0.16 8.73 -9.22
CA ALA A 171 -1.24 7.94 -9.81
C ALA A 171 -1.23 8.02 -11.34
N ARG A 172 -1.04 9.22 -11.90
CA ARG A 172 -0.90 9.39 -13.35
C ARG A 172 0.26 8.59 -13.92
N LEU A 173 1.43 8.64 -13.26
CA LEU A 173 2.63 7.92 -13.70
C LEU A 173 2.43 6.40 -13.63
N VAL A 174 1.86 5.92 -12.53
CA VAL A 174 1.70 4.48 -12.29
C VAL A 174 0.67 3.88 -13.24
N PHE A 175 -0.48 4.52 -13.39
CA PHE A 175 -1.63 4.01 -14.16
C PHE A 175 -1.69 4.54 -15.59
N SER A 176 -0.71 5.36 -16.01
CA SER A 176 -0.63 5.92 -17.38
C SER A 176 -1.88 6.72 -17.78
N LEU A 177 -2.37 7.59 -16.87
CA LEU A 177 -3.56 8.44 -17.04
C LEU A 177 -3.23 9.76 -17.74
#